data_b33c4c7820f8ee5444ebc5a5c78636f4
#
_entry.id   b33c4c7820f8ee5444ebc5a5c78636f4
#
_cell.length_a   1.000
_cell.length_b   1.000
_cell.length_c   1.000
_cell.angle_alpha   90.00
_cell.angle_beta   90.00
_cell.angle_gamma   90.00
#
_symmetry.space_group_name_H-M   'P 1'
#
loop_
_entity.id
_entity.type
_entity.pdbx_description
1 polymer ?
#
loop_
_entity_poly.entity_id
_entity_poly.type
_entity_poly.pdbx_seq_one_letter_code
_entity_poly.pdbx_strand_id
1 'polypeptide(L)'
;MRFLRLVRSSLVAAGLALTSLVGCTTDTASTEDNVVDTKNTDVERQSIGNCWLYATASWAESLHLYATDQEFDISQSYWTYWHWFDEIVGGYGDEIETGGSEYVAFDIIKKRGLMSEADFIPEDVNGEMSNRQATALDKINRELKSGGRLSTYTARTNKKLVRQVLDEAWGLSSDVRSQLTQAFGSGAGRTFQTNATIKGTKILRAKDFKVRYPERITNKDAPTIKDTTLAVAMTDYRTVDYPSWGSDLAAKRRQFQIRLQRAMHDGAPVIITWMVDFNAMESGSGPLRGSFNKQTLDKNGPGRQGGHMTVMEDYEVVTKDYGLLAAGTTLDPANPEDAKKLEAALLPSSEIKFWRIKNSWGAFRDDRSSAPGFPGYHDLYMDYMNGPITWCPSVEGAKTSSNCRGTTDPFENIVLPPGY
;
A
#
# COMPACT_ATOMS: atom_id res chain seq x y z
N MET A 1 -78.24 38.02 -25.00
CA MET A 1 -78.09 37.48 -23.66
C MET A 1 -76.61 37.35 -23.38
N ARG A 2 -76.13 38.18 -22.47
CA ARG A 2 -74.71 38.27 -22.09
C ARG A 2 -74.49 37.50 -20.81
N PHE A 3 -73.51 36.59 -20.78
CA PHE A 3 -73.01 35.97 -19.54
C PHE A 3 -71.56 36.37 -19.33
N LEU A 4 -71.35 37.14 -18.27
CA LEU A 4 -70.05 37.42 -17.72
C LEU A 4 -69.46 36.13 -17.13
N ARG A 5 -68.17 35.85 -17.44
CA ARG A 5 -67.40 34.89 -16.68
C ARG A 5 -66.30 35.60 -15.89
N LEU A 6 -66.39 35.44 -14.58
CA LEU A 6 -65.37 35.84 -13.63
C LEU A 6 -64.09 34.99 -13.86
N VAL A 7 -62.96 35.69 -13.94
CA VAL A 7 -61.65 35.09 -13.92
C VAL A 7 -61.22 34.98 -12.45
N ARG A 8 -61.08 33.76 -11.95
CA ARG A 8 -60.40 33.52 -10.66
C ARG A 8 -58.91 33.26 -10.94
N SER A 9 -58.06 34.16 -10.43
CA SER A 9 -56.61 34.02 -10.42
C SER A 9 -56.24 33.00 -9.36
N SER A 10 -55.68 31.87 -9.76
CA SER A 10 -55.05 30.90 -8.86
C SER A 10 -53.53 31.20 -8.83
N LEU A 11 -53.04 31.68 -7.69
CA LEU A 11 -51.62 31.70 -7.40
C LEU A 11 -51.11 30.29 -7.25
N VAL A 12 -50.26 29.86 -8.15
CA VAL A 12 -49.46 28.64 -7.99
C VAL A 12 -48.18 29.04 -7.25
N ALA A 13 -48.11 28.65 -6.00
CA ALA A 13 -46.86 28.67 -5.21
C ALA A 13 -45.94 27.59 -5.75
N ALA A 14 -44.90 27.98 -6.46
CA ALA A 14 -43.81 27.08 -6.83
C ALA A 14 -42.96 26.81 -5.60
N GLY A 15 -43.19 25.67 -4.96
CA GLY A 15 -42.32 25.14 -3.94
C GLY A 15 -41.00 24.69 -4.60
N LEU A 16 -39.91 25.42 -4.39
CA LEU A 16 -38.57 24.89 -4.64
C LEU A 16 -38.33 23.75 -3.65
N ALA A 17 -38.43 22.52 -4.12
CA ALA A 17 -37.85 21.38 -3.46
C ALA A 17 -36.33 21.47 -3.64
N LEU A 18 -35.61 21.96 -2.64
CA LEU A 18 -34.19 21.70 -2.49
C LEU A 18 -34.05 20.19 -2.25
N THR A 19 -33.79 19.43 -3.30
CA THR A 19 -33.17 18.13 -3.18
C THR A 19 -31.74 18.38 -2.73
N SER A 20 -31.50 18.25 -1.43
CA SER A 20 -30.17 18.03 -0.91
C SER A 20 -29.68 16.74 -1.56
N LEU A 21 -28.84 16.88 -2.58
CA LEU A 21 -27.90 15.85 -2.99
C LEU A 21 -27.01 15.63 -1.77
N VAL A 22 -27.37 14.64 -0.96
CA VAL A 22 -26.42 13.97 -0.09
C VAL A 22 -25.49 13.27 -1.07
N GLY A 23 -24.45 13.99 -1.52
CA GLY A 23 -23.29 13.35 -2.06
C GLY A 23 -22.83 12.39 -0.98
N CYS A 24 -22.81 11.09 -1.26
CA CYS A 24 -21.89 10.21 -0.58
C CYS A 24 -20.50 10.78 -0.89
N THR A 25 -20.02 11.67 -0.02
CA THR A 25 -18.60 11.76 0.18
C THR A 25 -18.23 10.38 0.66
N THR A 26 -17.53 9.62 -0.16
CA THR A 26 -16.69 8.55 0.34
C THR A 26 -15.78 9.24 1.32
N ASP A 27 -16.12 9.19 2.62
CA ASP A 27 -15.19 9.50 3.69
C ASP A 27 -14.00 8.58 3.44
N THR A 28 -12.98 9.12 2.83
CA THR A 28 -11.63 8.59 2.92
C THR A 28 -11.25 8.81 4.37
N ALA A 29 -11.53 7.80 5.18
CA ALA A 29 -11.44 7.84 6.64
C ALA A 29 -10.04 8.17 7.16
N SER A 30 -9.08 8.38 6.25
CA SER A 30 -7.69 8.66 6.53
C SER A 30 -7.27 10.11 6.36
N THR A 31 -8.07 10.95 5.71
CA THR A 31 -7.59 12.26 5.25
C THR A 31 -7.82 13.41 6.23
N GLU A 32 -8.51 13.18 7.34
CA GLU A 32 -8.86 14.25 8.30
C GLU A 32 -8.38 13.97 9.74
N ASP A 33 -7.66 12.88 9.93
CA ASP A 33 -7.14 12.49 11.22
C ASP A 33 -5.70 12.98 11.38
N ASN A 34 -5.53 14.14 11.97
CA ASN A 34 -4.26 14.87 12.02
C ASN A 34 -3.34 14.52 13.19
N VAL A 35 -3.46 13.37 13.84
CA VAL A 35 -2.43 12.99 14.81
C VAL A 35 -1.13 12.73 14.09
N VAL A 36 -1.21 12.12 12.93
CA VAL A 36 -0.06 11.79 12.08
C VAL A 36 -0.50 11.46 10.67
N ASP A 37 -1.35 12.26 10.04
CA ASP A 37 -1.82 11.89 8.70
C ASP A 37 -0.78 12.09 7.63
N THR A 38 -0.35 10.98 7.09
CA THR A 38 0.14 11.00 5.73
C THR A 38 -1.07 11.08 4.79
N LYS A 39 -1.09 12.06 3.86
CA LYS A 39 -2.11 12.11 2.81
C LYS A 39 -2.06 10.81 2.01
N ASN A 40 -3.07 9.97 2.12
CA ASN A 40 -3.17 8.71 1.40
C ASN A 40 -4.27 8.74 0.33
N THR A 41 -4.11 7.93 -0.70
CA THR A 41 -5.13 7.60 -1.68
C THR A 41 -6.10 6.53 -1.15
N ASP A 42 -7.16 6.21 -1.89
CA ASP A 42 -8.14 5.20 -1.51
C ASP A 42 -7.52 3.82 -1.24
N VAL A 43 -8.23 3.02 -0.44
CA VAL A 43 -7.84 1.64 -0.16
C VAL A 43 -8.15 0.75 -1.34
N GLU A 44 -7.16 0.02 -1.82
CA GLU A 44 -7.29 -0.91 -2.91
C GLU A 44 -7.26 -2.38 -2.44
N ARG A 45 -7.59 -3.30 -3.34
CA ARG A 45 -7.64 -4.72 -3.05
C ARG A 45 -6.77 -5.53 -4.00
N GLN A 46 -5.69 -6.10 -3.46
CA GLN A 46 -4.90 -7.09 -4.16
C GLN A 46 -5.69 -8.39 -4.41
N SER A 47 -5.58 -8.96 -5.59
CA SER A 47 -6.17 -10.26 -5.92
C SER A 47 -5.18 -11.43 -5.83
N ILE A 48 -3.89 -11.14 -5.69
CA ILE A 48 -2.76 -12.07 -5.62
C ILE A 48 -1.76 -11.61 -4.55
N GLY A 49 -0.65 -12.33 -4.35
CA GLY A 49 0.37 -12.05 -3.33
C GLY A 49 1.35 -10.92 -3.67
N ASN A 50 0.88 -9.80 -4.22
CA ASN A 50 1.70 -8.67 -4.65
C ASN A 50 1.53 -7.40 -3.79
N CYS A 51 1.30 -7.56 -2.48
CA CYS A 51 1.14 -6.47 -1.51
C CYS A 51 2.26 -5.43 -1.57
N TRP A 52 3.49 -5.85 -1.86
CA TRP A 52 4.66 -4.99 -1.98
C TRP A 52 4.52 -3.94 -3.10
N LEU A 53 3.80 -4.24 -4.19
CA LEU A 53 3.50 -3.26 -5.25
C LEU A 53 2.43 -2.27 -4.79
N TYR A 54 1.40 -2.74 -4.08
CA TYR A 54 0.36 -1.88 -3.51
C TYR A 54 0.92 -0.91 -2.46
N ALA A 55 1.77 -1.41 -1.55
CA ALA A 55 2.44 -0.55 -0.57
C ALA A 55 3.36 0.48 -1.23
N THR A 56 4.10 0.08 -2.28
CA THR A 56 4.97 0.99 -3.02
C THR A 56 4.15 2.03 -3.81
N ALA A 57 3.01 1.64 -4.39
CA ALA A 57 2.11 2.56 -5.09
C ALA A 57 1.54 3.59 -4.10
N SER A 58 0.93 3.15 -3.00
CA SER A 58 0.41 4.05 -1.96
C SER A 58 1.46 5.01 -1.43
N TRP A 59 2.70 4.55 -1.21
CA TRP A 59 3.82 5.40 -0.82
C TRP A 59 4.14 6.47 -1.88
N ALA A 60 4.25 6.09 -3.15
CA ALA A 60 4.58 7.01 -4.23
C ALA A 60 3.45 8.01 -4.51
N GLU A 61 2.20 7.55 -4.43
CA GLU A 61 0.99 8.37 -4.58
C GLU A 61 0.86 9.40 -3.46
N SER A 62 1.11 8.99 -2.20
CA SER A 62 1.14 9.90 -1.05
C SER A 62 2.18 10.99 -1.24
N LEU A 63 3.41 10.64 -1.64
CA LEU A 63 4.47 11.62 -1.94
C LEU A 63 4.08 12.58 -3.08
N HIS A 64 3.35 12.09 -4.08
CA HIS A 64 2.87 12.89 -5.20
C HIS A 64 1.75 13.84 -4.79
N LEU A 65 0.78 13.33 -4.05
CA LEU A 65 -0.32 14.10 -3.50
C LEU A 65 0.20 15.24 -2.61
N TYR A 66 1.25 14.97 -1.83
CA TYR A 66 1.93 15.99 -1.02
C TYR A 66 2.58 17.09 -1.88
N ALA A 67 3.10 16.74 -3.06
CA ALA A 67 3.79 17.67 -3.96
C ALA A 67 2.85 18.50 -4.84
N THR A 68 1.65 17.97 -5.16
CA THR A 68 0.83 18.51 -6.26
C THR A 68 -0.60 18.83 -5.84
N ASP A 69 -1.05 18.35 -4.68
CA ASP A 69 -2.47 18.31 -4.25
C ASP A 69 -3.38 17.64 -5.30
N GLN A 70 -2.83 16.72 -6.10
CA GLN A 70 -3.55 15.95 -7.12
C GLN A 70 -3.28 14.46 -6.91
N GLU A 71 -4.34 13.67 -6.94
CA GLU A 71 -4.24 12.22 -6.92
C GLU A 71 -3.71 11.69 -8.26
N PHE A 72 -2.91 10.64 -8.18
CA PHE A 72 -2.46 9.87 -9.33
C PHE A 72 -2.53 8.38 -8.96
N ASP A 73 -3.50 7.71 -9.49
CA ASP A 73 -3.75 6.29 -9.28
C ASP A 73 -2.72 5.47 -10.10
N ILE A 74 -1.72 4.94 -9.43
CA ILE A 74 -0.62 4.17 -10.06
C ILE A 74 -1.08 2.73 -10.30
N SER A 75 -0.99 2.25 -11.53
CA SER A 75 -1.33 0.86 -11.87
C SER A 75 -0.35 -0.14 -11.27
N GLN A 76 -0.76 -0.86 -10.23
CA GLN A 76 -0.02 -2.01 -9.70
C GLN A 76 -0.03 -3.17 -10.70
N SER A 77 -1.07 -3.25 -11.53
CA SER A 77 -1.17 -4.20 -12.65
C SER A 77 -0.07 -3.98 -13.69
N TYR A 78 0.29 -2.72 -13.98
CA TYR A 78 1.41 -2.38 -14.86
C TYR A 78 2.75 -2.89 -14.31
N TRP A 79 3.01 -2.69 -13.02
CA TRP A 79 4.24 -3.17 -12.40
C TRP A 79 4.26 -4.69 -12.25
N THR A 80 3.10 -5.31 -11.92
CA THR A 80 2.96 -6.78 -11.89
C THR A 80 3.26 -7.41 -13.26
N TYR A 81 2.77 -6.80 -14.35
CA TYR A 81 3.07 -7.24 -15.72
C TYR A 81 4.58 -7.26 -15.99
N TRP A 82 5.31 -6.21 -15.59
CA TRP A 82 6.75 -6.11 -15.81
C TRP A 82 7.56 -7.00 -14.87
N HIS A 83 7.09 -7.20 -13.64
CA HIS A 83 7.68 -8.17 -12.72
C HIS A 83 7.67 -9.57 -13.33
N TRP A 84 6.52 -10.03 -13.78
CA TRP A 84 6.38 -11.34 -14.41
C TRP A 84 7.16 -11.47 -15.73
N PHE A 85 7.24 -10.37 -16.50
CA PHE A 85 8.09 -10.37 -17.70
C PHE A 85 9.56 -10.64 -17.35
N ASP A 86 10.09 -9.94 -16.36
CA ASP A 86 11.49 -10.09 -15.97
C ASP A 86 11.75 -11.47 -15.33
N GLU A 87 10.83 -12.01 -14.54
CA GLU A 87 10.89 -13.34 -13.96
C GLU A 87 10.90 -14.45 -15.02
N ILE A 88 9.96 -14.41 -15.97
CA ILE A 88 9.91 -15.41 -17.05
C ILE A 88 11.17 -15.36 -17.91
N VAL A 89 11.61 -14.17 -18.29
CA VAL A 89 12.82 -13.98 -19.10
C VAL A 89 14.08 -14.41 -18.34
N GLY A 90 14.07 -14.31 -17.01
CA GLY A 90 15.11 -14.85 -16.14
C GLY A 90 15.18 -16.39 -16.17
N GLY A 91 14.12 -17.04 -16.65
CA GLY A 91 14.09 -18.50 -16.88
C GLY A 91 13.80 -19.34 -15.63
N TYR A 92 13.40 -18.70 -14.52
CA TYR A 92 13.15 -19.39 -13.25
C TYR A 92 11.76 -20.04 -13.19
N GLY A 93 11.70 -21.22 -12.56
CA GLY A 93 10.46 -21.89 -12.21
C GLY A 93 9.57 -22.33 -13.37
N ASP A 94 8.51 -23.04 -13.07
CA ASP A 94 7.39 -23.39 -13.95
C ASP A 94 6.06 -22.78 -13.46
N GLU A 95 6.14 -21.94 -12.44
CA GLU A 95 5.08 -21.09 -11.92
C GLU A 95 5.66 -19.69 -11.58
N ILE A 96 4.82 -18.67 -11.71
CA ILE A 96 5.15 -17.29 -11.34
C ILE A 96 5.13 -17.15 -9.83
N GLU A 97 6.16 -16.51 -9.29
CA GLU A 97 6.19 -16.03 -7.91
C GLU A 97 5.57 -14.63 -7.84
N THR A 98 4.64 -14.41 -6.91
CA THR A 98 3.95 -13.12 -6.76
C THR A 98 4.59 -12.21 -5.73
N GLY A 99 5.47 -12.77 -4.88
CA GLY A 99 6.19 -12.05 -3.83
C GLY A 99 7.27 -11.12 -4.37
N GLY A 100 7.67 -10.16 -3.53
CA GLY A 100 8.75 -9.23 -3.83
C GLY A 100 9.00 -8.28 -2.68
N SER A 101 9.74 -7.21 -2.93
CA SER A 101 10.06 -6.17 -1.96
C SER A 101 10.07 -4.80 -2.62
N GLU A 102 10.21 -3.74 -1.82
CA GLU A 102 10.36 -2.38 -2.30
C GLU A 102 11.56 -2.22 -3.25
N TYR A 103 12.64 -2.95 -3.04
CA TYR A 103 13.80 -2.93 -3.94
C TYR A 103 13.46 -3.43 -5.33
N VAL A 104 12.67 -4.50 -5.43
CA VAL A 104 12.19 -5.04 -6.71
C VAL A 104 11.25 -4.04 -7.38
N ALA A 105 10.34 -3.42 -6.62
CA ALA A 105 9.45 -2.37 -7.13
C ALA A 105 10.25 -1.18 -7.66
N PHE A 106 11.22 -0.69 -6.91
CA PHE A 106 12.08 0.42 -7.33
C PHE A 106 12.89 0.09 -8.60
N ASP A 107 13.34 -1.15 -8.75
CA ASP A 107 14.02 -1.59 -9.98
C ASP A 107 13.08 -1.58 -11.19
N ILE A 108 11.85 -2.08 -11.01
CA ILE A 108 10.80 -2.02 -12.05
C ILE A 108 10.51 -0.57 -12.44
N ILE A 109 10.31 0.31 -11.47
CA ILE A 109 10.03 1.73 -11.69
C ILE A 109 11.18 2.41 -12.43
N LYS A 110 12.43 2.13 -12.04
CA LYS A 110 13.63 2.66 -12.73
C LYS A 110 13.72 2.19 -14.18
N LYS A 111 13.36 0.95 -14.46
CA LYS A 111 13.43 0.34 -15.81
C LYS A 111 12.23 0.70 -16.68
N ARG A 112 11.02 0.74 -16.12
CA ARG A 112 9.75 0.75 -16.84
C ARG A 112 8.89 1.97 -16.56
N GLY A 113 9.17 2.73 -15.50
CA GLY A 113 8.37 3.91 -15.10
C GLY A 113 7.04 3.55 -14.47
N LEU A 114 6.07 4.43 -14.68
CA LEU A 114 4.72 4.35 -14.13
C LEU A 114 3.69 4.53 -15.24
N MET A 115 2.53 3.94 -15.05
CA MET A 115 1.31 4.20 -15.83
C MET A 115 0.15 4.34 -14.86
N SER A 116 -0.83 5.19 -15.16
CA SER A 116 -2.06 5.23 -14.34
C SER A 116 -2.90 3.97 -14.60
N GLU A 117 -3.76 3.59 -13.63
CA GLU A 117 -4.68 2.47 -13.82
C GLU A 117 -5.61 2.73 -15.00
N ALA A 118 -6.14 3.95 -15.13
CA ALA A 118 -6.96 4.38 -16.25
C ALA A 118 -6.30 4.20 -17.64
N ASP A 119 -4.99 4.25 -17.69
CA ASP A 119 -4.22 4.14 -18.93
C ASP A 119 -3.76 2.71 -19.23
N PHE A 120 -3.59 1.87 -18.21
CA PHE A 120 -3.15 0.48 -18.38
C PHE A 120 -4.32 -0.48 -18.50
N ILE A 121 -5.26 -0.46 -17.55
CA ILE A 121 -6.48 -1.26 -17.56
C ILE A 121 -7.67 -0.36 -17.23
N PRO A 122 -8.21 0.40 -18.21
CA PRO A 122 -9.28 1.36 -17.96
C PRO A 122 -10.53 0.78 -17.29
N GLU A 123 -10.76 -0.53 -17.44
CA GLU A 123 -11.90 -1.22 -16.85
C GLU A 123 -11.76 -1.42 -15.33
N ASP A 124 -10.54 -1.31 -14.80
CA ASP A 124 -10.26 -1.47 -13.36
C ASP A 124 -10.30 -0.14 -12.58
N VAL A 125 -10.31 1.01 -13.27
CA VAL A 125 -10.20 2.36 -12.67
C VAL A 125 -11.26 2.70 -11.61
N ASN A 126 -12.42 2.09 -11.67
CA ASN A 126 -13.49 2.29 -10.68
C ASN A 126 -13.68 1.04 -9.80
N GLY A 127 -12.77 0.10 -9.87
CA GLY A 127 -12.82 -1.15 -9.15
C GLY A 127 -11.82 -1.17 -8.00
N GLU A 128 -12.27 -1.51 -6.81
CA GLU A 128 -11.37 -1.74 -5.66
C GLU A 128 -10.32 -2.83 -5.96
N MET A 129 -10.56 -3.71 -6.94
CA MET A 129 -9.70 -4.85 -7.23
C MET A 129 -9.64 -5.15 -8.73
N SER A 130 -8.42 -5.32 -9.25
CA SER A 130 -8.24 -5.93 -10.57
C SER A 130 -8.43 -7.45 -10.52
N ASN A 131 -9.47 -7.94 -11.18
CA ASN A 131 -9.65 -9.39 -11.40
C ASN A 131 -8.72 -9.93 -12.48
N ARG A 132 -8.08 -9.06 -13.28
CA ARG A 132 -7.19 -9.46 -14.36
C ARG A 132 -5.90 -10.06 -13.86
N GLN A 133 -5.36 -9.59 -12.73
CA GLN A 133 -4.12 -10.12 -12.14
C GLN A 133 -4.22 -11.63 -11.89
N ALA A 134 -5.25 -12.10 -11.17
CA ALA A 134 -5.45 -13.53 -10.91
C ALA A 134 -5.69 -14.33 -12.20
N THR A 135 -6.51 -13.80 -13.11
CA THR A 135 -6.80 -14.45 -14.40
C THR A 135 -5.55 -14.54 -15.30
N ALA A 136 -4.73 -13.50 -15.32
CA ALA A 136 -3.48 -13.47 -16.07
C ALA A 136 -2.46 -14.46 -15.48
N LEU A 137 -2.35 -14.50 -14.15
CA LEU A 137 -1.49 -15.46 -13.43
C LEU A 137 -1.81 -16.90 -13.82
N ASP A 138 -3.09 -17.28 -13.76
CA ASP A 138 -3.53 -18.62 -14.16
C ASP A 138 -3.20 -18.96 -15.61
N LYS A 139 -3.40 -18.01 -16.53
CA LYS A 139 -3.08 -18.21 -17.94
C LYS A 139 -1.58 -18.38 -18.18
N ILE A 140 -0.77 -17.52 -17.54
CA ILE A 140 0.69 -17.56 -17.67
C ILE A 140 1.25 -18.86 -17.08
N ASN A 141 0.79 -19.27 -15.90
CA ASN A 141 1.23 -20.52 -15.29
C ASN A 141 0.90 -21.74 -16.13
N ARG A 142 -0.21 -21.73 -16.85
CA ARG A 142 -0.50 -22.80 -17.86
C ARG A 142 0.50 -22.79 -19.02
N GLU A 143 0.91 -21.60 -19.48
CA GLU A 143 1.88 -21.48 -20.59
C GLU A 143 3.31 -21.87 -20.17
N LEU A 144 3.64 -21.78 -18.85
CA LEU A 144 4.93 -22.19 -18.30
C LEU A 144 5.03 -23.71 -18.12
N LYS A 145 3.91 -24.39 -17.88
CA LYS A 145 3.86 -25.85 -17.65
C LYS A 145 4.05 -26.63 -18.96
N SER A 146 4.29 -27.94 -18.82
CA SER A 146 4.47 -28.84 -19.96
C SER A 146 3.34 -28.74 -20.97
N GLY A 147 3.69 -28.55 -22.24
CA GLY A 147 2.76 -28.34 -23.34
C GLY A 147 2.39 -26.87 -23.61
N GLY A 148 2.71 -25.95 -22.71
CA GLY A 148 2.53 -24.51 -22.92
C GLY A 148 3.64 -23.89 -23.77
N ARG A 149 3.37 -22.69 -24.31
CA ARG A 149 4.29 -21.96 -25.21
C ARG A 149 5.61 -21.54 -24.53
N LEU A 150 5.63 -21.40 -23.20
CA LEU A 150 6.77 -20.99 -22.40
C LEU A 150 7.36 -22.16 -21.59
N SER A 151 7.04 -23.40 -21.94
CA SER A 151 7.47 -24.60 -21.19
C SER A 151 8.97 -24.88 -21.27
N THR A 152 9.70 -24.27 -22.22
CA THR A 152 11.15 -24.50 -22.41
C THR A 152 11.95 -23.23 -22.08
N TYR A 153 13.19 -23.40 -21.61
CA TYR A 153 14.12 -22.31 -21.36
C TYR A 153 14.27 -21.40 -22.60
N THR A 154 14.46 -21.99 -23.80
CA THR A 154 14.60 -21.22 -25.04
C THR A 154 13.35 -20.37 -25.33
N ALA A 155 12.15 -20.87 -25.05
CA ALA A 155 10.92 -20.09 -25.21
C ALA A 155 10.85 -18.93 -24.22
N ARG A 156 11.23 -19.15 -22.96
CA ARG A 156 11.25 -18.12 -21.91
C ARG A 156 12.27 -17.01 -22.18
N THR A 157 13.41 -17.31 -22.78
CA THR A 157 14.41 -16.29 -23.17
C THR A 157 14.05 -15.55 -24.45
N ASN A 158 13.03 -16.02 -25.21
CA ASN A 158 12.48 -15.28 -26.34
C ASN A 158 11.55 -14.15 -25.87
N LYS A 159 12.13 -13.01 -25.57
CA LYS A 159 11.44 -11.81 -25.04
C LYS A 159 10.21 -11.40 -25.86
N LYS A 160 10.22 -11.59 -27.19
CA LYS A 160 9.08 -11.27 -28.04
C LYS A 160 7.90 -12.24 -27.81
N LEU A 161 8.21 -13.53 -27.67
CA LEU A 161 7.20 -14.54 -27.33
C LEU A 161 6.64 -14.30 -25.92
N VAL A 162 7.50 -14.04 -24.94
CA VAL A 162 7.06 -13.70 -23.58
C VAL A 162 6.13 -12.50 -23.57
N ARG A 163 6.49 -11.42 -24.28
CA ARG A 163 5.61 -10.26 -24.44
C ARG A 163 4.26 -10.63 -25.03
N GLN A 164 4.25 -11.43 -26.09
CA GLN A 164 3.00 -11.85 -26.71
C GLN A 164 2.12 -12.65 -25.74
N VAL A 165 2.70 -13.60 -25.01
CA VAL A 165 1.96 -14.41 -24.03
C VAL A 165 1.39 -13.53 -22.91
N LEU A 166 2.19 -12.59 -22.38
CA LEU A 166 1.73 -11.65 -21.35
C LEU A 166 0.62 -10.75 -21.87
N ASP A 167 0.79 -10.12 -23.05
CA ASP A 167 -0.20 -9.22 -23.64
C ASP A 167 -1.55 -9.92 -23.84
N GLU A 168 -1.54 -11.20 -24.24
CA GLU A 168 -2.74 -12.04 -24.40
C GLU A 168 -3.35 -12.46 -23.05
N ALA A 169 -2.51 -12.87 -22.08
CA ALA A 169 -2.96 -13.28 -20.76
C ALA A 169 -3.65 -12.14 -20.00
N TRP A 170 -3.07 -10.95 -20.06
CA TRP A 170 -3.63 -9.74 -19.46
C TRP A 170 -4.78 -9.15 -20.26
N GLY A 171 -5.01 -9.60 -21.50
CA GLY A 171 -6.04 -9.05 -22.38
C GLY A 171 -5.82 -7.57 -22.69
N LEU A 172 -4.57 -7.15 -22.86
CA LEU A 172 -4.24 -5.74 -23.11
C LEU A 172 -4.85 -5.24 -24.42
N SER A 173 -5.35 -4.01 -24.40
CA SER A 173 -5.87 -3.35 -25.60
C SER A 173 -4.77 -3.15 -26.65
N SER A 174 -5.16 -2.96 -27.92
CA SER A 174 -4.20 -2.66 -29.00
C SER A 174 -3.43 -1.37 -28.75
N ASP A 175 -4.07 -0.38 -28.12
CA ASP A 175 -3.45 0.89 -27.78
C ASP A 175 -2.35 0.72 -26.71
N VAL A 176 -2.65 0.04 -25.62
CA VAL A 176 -1.66 -0.25 -24.56
C VAL A 176 -0.48 -1.04 -25.11
N ARG A 177 -0.74 -2.11 -25.89
CA ARG A 177 0.34 -2.89 -26.55
C ARG A 177 1.20 -2.04 -27.48
N SER A 178 0.58 -1.10 -28.21
CA SER A 178 1.29 -0.15 -29.08
C SER A 178 2.20 0.77 -28.26
N GLN A 179 1.69 1.36 -27.18
CA GLN A 179 2.46 2.23 -26.29
C GLN A 179 3.65 1.50 -25.66
N LEU A 180 3.45 0.27 -25.13
CA LEU A 180 4.52 -0.54 -24.57
C LEU A 180 5.59 -0.89 -25.64
N THR A 181 5.16 -1.19 -26.87
CA THR A 181 6.07 -1.48 -27.99
C THR A 181 6.85 -0.23 -28.41
N GLN A 182 6.20 0.92 -28.45
CA GLN A 182 6.83 2.20 -28.76
C GLN A 182 7.88 2.56 -27.72
N ALA A 183 7.58 2.42 -26.43
CA ALA A 183 8.52 2.71 -25.35
C ALA A 183 9.67 1.71 -25.32
N PHE A 184 9.38 0.42 -25.26
CA PHE A 184 10.34 -0.62 -24.90
C PHE A 184 10.74 -1.56 -26.04
N GLY A 185 10.14 -1.45 -27.20
CA GLY A 185 10.33 -2.36 -28.34
C GLY A 185 9.48 -3.63 -28.23
N SER A 186 9.31 -4.34 -29.35
CA SER A 186 8.47 -5.56 -29.42
C SER A 186 8.94 -6.68 -28.49
N GLY A 187 10.23 -6.78 -28.20
CA GLY A 187 10.82 -7.71 -27.23
C GLY A 187 11.19 -7.06 -25.91
N ALA A 188 10.68 -5.87 -25.59
CA ALA A 188 10.99 -5.14 -24.36
C ALA A 188 12.50 -5.05 -24.03
N GLY A 189 13.33 -4.98 -25.08
CA GLY A 189 14.78 -4.91 -24.95
C GLY A 189 15.31 -3.54 -24.50
N ARG A 190 14.46 -2.51 -24.52
CA ARG A 190 14.78 -1.17 -24.05
C ARG A 190 14.23 -0.95 -22.64
N THR A 191 14.92 -0.14 -21.87
CA THR A 191 14.49 0.33 -20.52
C THR A 191 14.81 1.81 -20.39
N PHE A 192 14.29 2.51 -19.38
CA PHE A 192 14.67 3.89 -19.11
C PHE A 192 16.12 4.07 -18.64
N GLN A 193 16.79 2.99 -18.30
CA GLN A 193 18.23 2.96 -18.07
C GLN A 193 19.05 2.87 -19.36
N THR A 194 18.42 2.53 -20.48
CA THR A 194 19.03 2.44 -21.81
C THR A 194 18.42 3.47 -22.76
N ASN A 195 17.57 3.06 -23.67
CA ASN A 195 17.04 3.91 -24.74
C ASN A 195 15.51 3.85 -24.90
N ALA A 196 14.78 3.52 -23.84
CA ALA A 196 13.33 3.64 -23.83
C ALA A 196 12.88 5.11 -23.93
N THR A 197 11.69 5.33 -24.46
CA THR A 197 11.14 6.67 -24.69
C THR A 197 9.69 6.77 -24.20
N ILE A 198 9.33 7.94 -23.69
CA ILE A 198 7.92 8.27 -23.35
C ILE A 198 7.19 8.92 -24.54
N LYS A 199 7.88 9.27 -25.63
CA LYS A 199 7.27 9.97 -26.77
C LYS A 199 6.12 9.15 -27.35
N GLY A 200 4.94 9.74 -27.38
CA GLY A 200 3.73 9.10 -27.91
C GLY A 200 3.16 7.99 -27.02
N THR A 201 3.53 7.97 -25.73
CA THR A 201 2.98 7.06 -24.71
C THR A 201 2.48 7.86 -23.51
N LYS A 202 1.66 7.22 -22.67
CA LYS A 202 1.23 7.75 -21.38
C LYS A 202 2.09 7.27 -20.21
N ILE A 203 3.22 6.62 -20.51
CA ILE A 203 4.15 6.13 -19.50
C ILE A 203 4.96 7.31 -18.96
N LEU A 204 5.07 7.41 -17.64
CA LEU A 204 5.87 8.41 -16.95
C LEU A 204 7.17 7.80 -16.46
N ARG A 205 8.26 8.56 -16.56
CA ARG A 205 9.54 8.16 -15.94
C ARG A 205 9.54 8.62 -14.47
N ALA A 206 10.15 7.85 -13.59
CA ALA A 206 10.31 8.23 -12.19
C ALA A 206 10.95 9.64 -12.01
N LYS A 207 11.85 10.05 -12.89
CA LYS A 207 12.46 11.39 -12.86
C LYS A 207 11.54 12.52 -13.29
N ASP A 208 10.40 12.24 -13.90
CA ASP A 208 9.41 13.21 -14.33
C ASP A 208 8.18 13.23 -13.37
N PHE A 209 8.12 12.29 -12.44
CA PHE A 209 7.05 12.18 -11.45
C PHE A 209 7.43 12.98 -10.20
N LYS A 210 6.73 14.08 -9.96
CA LYS A 210 6.99 15.02 -8.85
C LYS A 210 6.56 14.40 -7.54
N VAL A 211 7.39 14.59 -6.51
CA VAL A 211 7.12 14.14 -5.15
C VAL A 211 7.64 15.15 -4.14
N ARG A 212 7.09 15.10 -2.92
CA ARG A 212 7.51 15.90 -1.78
C ARG A 212 7.59 15.03 -0.53
N TYR A 213 8.63 15.23 0.26
CA TYR A 213 8.78 14.55 1.55
C TYR A 213 9.61 15.36 2.52
N PRO A 214 9.43 15.14 3.84
CA PRO A 214 10.32 15.71 4.85
C PRO A 214 11.66 14.97 4.87
N GLU A 215 12.73 15.70 5.11
CA GLU A 215 14.06 15.16 5.41
C GLU A 215 14.65 15.87 6.62
N ARG A 216 15.53 15.20 7.38
CA ARG A 216 16.26 15.77 8.50
C ARG A 216 17.76 15.56 8.28
N ILE A 217 18.60 16.50 8.73
CA ILE A 217 20.05 16.30 8.73
C ILE A 217 20.39 15.22 9.76
N THR A 218 19.80 15.33 10.94
CA THR A 218 19.82 14.27 11.96
C THR A 218 18.41 14.10 12.54
N ASN A 219 18.15 12.98 13.17
CA ASN A 219 16.88 12.71 13.83
C ASN A 219 16.49 13.73 14.94
N LYS A 220 17.36 14.66 15.31
CA LYS A 220 17.13 15.71 16.31
C LYS A 220 16.84 17.09 15.71
N ASP A 221 17.16 17.29 14.45
CA ASP A 221 16.95 18.57 13.78
C ASP A 221 15.48 18.77 13.38
N ALA A 222 15.07 19.99 13.14
CA ALA A 222 13.78 20.27 12.52
C ALA A 222 13.75 19.71 11.09
N PRO A 223 12.59 19.23 10.60
CA PRO A 223 12.48 18.74 9.25
C PRO A 223 12.59 19.89 8.24
N THR A 224 13.16 19.59 7.08
CA THR A 224 13.07 20.42 5.89
C THR A 224 12.26 19.69 4.83
N ILE A 225 11.49 20.42 4.06
CA ILE A 225 10.66 19.83 3.01
C ILE A 225 11.45 19.80 1.70
N LYS A 226 11.54 18.63 1.08
CA LYS A 226 12.22 18.42 -0.19
C LYS A 226 11.23 18.21 -1.33
N ASP A 227 11.18 19.17 -2.25
CA ASP A 227 10.48 19.03 -3.53
C ASP A 227 11.44 18.41 -4.55
N THR A 228 11.07 17.26 -5.11
CA THR A 228 11.95 16.51 -6.01
C THR A 228 11.17 15.56 -6.92
N THR A 229 11.78 14.45 -7.33
CA THR A 229 11.18 13.42 -8.17
C THR A 229 11.20 12.06 -7.50
N LEU A 230 10.32 11.15 -7.93
CA LEU A 230 10.27 9.79 -7.44
C LEU A 230 11.62 9.06 -7.61
N ALA A 231 12.36 9.34 -8.69
CA ALA A 231 13.69 8.77 -8.90
C ALA A 231 14.67 9.12 -7.76
N VAL A 232 14.58 10.34 -7.23
CA VAL A 232 15.40 10.79 -6.10
C VAL A 232 14.87 10.17 -4.81
N ALA A 233 13.56 10.19 -4.56
CA ALA A 233 12.96 9.59 -3.36
C ALA A 233 13.34 8.10 -3.22
N MET A 234 13.24 7.30 -4.29
CA MET A 234 13.68 5.88 -4.30
C MET A 234 15.17 5.68 -4.02
N THR A 235 15.97 6.75 -4.12
CA THR A 235 17.41 6.70 -3.80
C THR A 235 17.67 7.15 -2.37
N ASP A 236 16.88 8.09 -1.87
CA ASP A 236 17.06 8.72 -0.57
C ASP A 236 16.47 7.91 0.58
N TYR A 237 15.29 7.30 0.36
CA TYR A 237 14.67 6.44 1.37
C TYR A 237 15.52 5.19 1.64
N ARG A 238 15.52 4.74 2.89
CA ARG A 238 16.34 3.61 3.35
C ARG A 238 15.50 2.65 4.18
N THR A 239 15.71 1.37 3.92
CA THR A 239 15.18 0.29 4.77
C THR A 239 15.95 0.25 6.08
N VAL A 240 15.20 0.14 7.18
CA VAL A 240 15.71 0.05 8.53
C VAL A 240 15.08 -1.16 9.20
N ASP A 241 15.92 -2.13 9.58
CA ASP A 241 15.48 -3.36 10.23
C ASP A 241 15.00 -3.12 11.66
N TYR A 242 13.93 -3.81 12.05
CA TYR A 242 13.47 -3.81 13.43
C TYR A 242 14.45 -4.55 14.33
N PRO A 243 14.85 -3.99 15.48
CA PRO A 243 15.80 -4.66 16.37
C PRO A 243 15.23 -5.97 16.91
N SER A 244 15.87 -7.10 16.56
CA SER A 244 15.44 -8.47 16.94
C SER A 244 16.39 -9.16 17.92
N TRP A 245 17.61 -8.61 18.15
CA TRP A 245 18.63 -9.22 18.99
C TRP A 245 19.57 -8.20 19.66
N GLY A 246 20.33 -8.67 20.63
CA GLY A 246 21.36 -7.90 21.33
C GLY A 246 20.94 -7.41 22.72
N SER A 247 21.90 -6.78 23.44
CA SER A 247 21.63 -6.13 24.72
C SER A 247 20.72 -4.91 24.52
N ASP A 248 19.97 -4.55 25.58
CA ASP A 248 19.09 -3.37 25.62
C ASP A 248 18.04 -3.35 24.49
N LEU A 249 17.53 -4.55 24.12
CA LEU A 249 16.61 -4.73 23.00
C LEU A 249 15.36 -3.82 23.12
N ALA A 250 14.79 -3.71 24.33
CA ALA A 250 13.63 -2.85 24.57
C ALA A 250 13.93 -1.37 24.27
N ALA A 251 15.10 -0.88 24.70
CA ALA A 251 15.52 0.49 24.41
C ALA A 251 15.78 0.72 22.91
N LYS A 252 16.40 -0.24 22.22
CA LYS A 252 16.61 -0.18 20.76
C LYS A 252 15.29 -0.17 20.01
N ARG A 253 14.34 -1.03 20.38
CA ARG A 253 12.98 -1.08 19.82
C ARG A 253 12.26 0.25 20.04
N ARG A 254 12.36 0.84 21.24
CA ARG A 254 11.77 2.15 21.51
C ARG A 254 12.40 3.26 20.66
N GLN A 255 13.72 3.27 20.48
CA GLN A 255 14.41 4.24 19.61
C GLN A 255 13.97 4.10 18.15
N PHE A 256 13.80 2.88 17.66
CA PHE A 256 13.25 2.62 16.33
C PHE A 256 11.82 3.18 16.20
N GLN A 257 10.95 2.93 17.18
CA GLN A 257 9.58 3.45 17.21
C GLN A 257 9.54 4.98 17.21
N ILE A 258 10.43 5.64 17.98
CA ILE A 258 10.54 7.10 18.00
C ILE A 258 10.94 7.66 16.62
N ARG A 259 11.82 6.99 15.91
CA ARG A 259 12.20 7.39 14.53
C ARG A 259 10.98 7.30 13.60
N LEU A 260 10.22 6.21 13.67
CA LEU A 260 9.00 6.01 12.91
C LEU A 260 7.96 7.10 13.25
N GLN A 261 7.67 7.32 14.55
CA GLN A 261 6.74 8.36 14.99
C GLN A 261 7.15 9.75 14.44
N ARG A 262 8.44 10.10 14.49
CA ARG A 262 8.91 11.39 13.94
C ARG A 262 8.70 11.51 12.44
N ALA A 263 8.97 10.45 11.68
CA ALA A 263 8.72 10.47 10.25
C ALA A 263 7.24 10.72 9.95
N MET A 264 6.36 10.05 10.68
CA MET A 264 4.92 10.24 10.57
C MET A 264 4.49 11.65 11.01
N HIS A 265 4.95 12.17 12.16
CA HIS A 265 4.65 13.55 12.62
C HIS A 265 5.05 14.61 11.60
N ASP A 266 6.07 14.35 10.80
CA ASP A 266 6.51 15.26 9.75
C ASP A 266 5.77 15.01 8.41
N GLY A 267 4.80 14.08 8.38
CA GLY A 267 3.97 13.77 7.22
C GLY A 267 4.64 12.85 6.19
N ALA A 268 5.68 12.10 6.57
CA ALA A 268 6.30 11.14 5.66
C ALA A 268 5.50 9.84 5.59
N PRO A 269 5.08 9.37 4.40
CA PRO A 269 4.55 8.03 4.26
C PRO A 269 5.66 7.00 4.51
N VAL A 270 5.37 5.98 5.31
CA VAL A 270 6.33 4.95 5.71
C VAL A 270 5.82 3.57 5.31
N ILE A 271 6.57 2.87 4.45
CA ILE A 271 6.32 1.47 4.17
C ILE A 271 6.77 0.63 5.35
N ILE A 272 5.96 -0.35 5.74
CA ILE A 272 6.29 -1.36 6.76
C ILE A 272 6.24 -2.75 6.14
N THR A 273 7.21 -3.59 6.49
CA THR A 273 7.21 -5.03 6.23
C THR A 273 7.00 -5.78 7.54
N TRP A 274 6.07 -6.73 7.53
CA TRP A 274 5.72 -7.49 8.71
C TRP A 274 5.19 -8.87 8.36
N MET A 275 5.32 -9.82 9.31
CA MET A 275 4.79 -11.17 9.19
C MET A 275 3.33 -11.22 9.61
N VAL A 276 2.46 -11.60 8.69
CA VAL A 276 1.06 -11.89 8.97
C VAL A 276 0.91 -13.32 9.48
N ASP A 277 0.23 -13.48 10.61
CA ASP A 277 -0.46 -14.72 10.95
C ASP A 277 -1.97 -14.43 10.94
N PHE A 278 -2.70 -15.06 10.01
CA PHE A 278 -4.13 -14.77 9.84
C PHE A 278 -4.98 -15.17 11.06
N ASN A 279 -4.47 -16.02 11.96
CA ASN A 279 -5.14 -16.36 13.20
C ASN A 279 -4.93 -15.30 14.31
N ALA A 280 -4.03 -14.34 14.12
CA ALA A 280 -3.85 -13.21 15.02
C ALA A 280 -4.90 -12.11 14.77
N MET A 281 -5.61 -12.15 13.63
CA MET A 281 -6.60 -11.14 13.28
C MET A 281 -7.90 -11.35 14.05
N GLU A 282 -8.33 -10.34 14.82
CA GLU A 282 -9.60 -10.37 15.53
C GLU A 282 -10.76 -10.08 14.56
N SER A 283 -11.63 -11.06 14.39
CA SER A 283 -12.79 -10.98 13.49
C SER A 283 -14.11 -10.71 14.18
N GLY A 284 -14.11 -10.72 15.52
CA GLY A 284 -15.30 -10.48 16.34
C GLY A 284 -15.85 -9.05 16.24
N SER A 285 -16.90 -8.78 17.02
CA SER A 285 -17.39 -7.43 17.27
C SER A 285 -16.68 -6.85 18.51
N GLY A 286 -16.30 -5.61 18.48
CA GLY A 286 -15.68 -4.94 19.62
C GLY A 286 -14.48 -4.08 19.25
N PRO A 287 -13.79 -3.50 20.23
CA PRO A 287 -12.74 -2.53 19.99
C PRO A 287 -11.46 -3.13 19.32
N LEU A 288 -11.27 -4.44 19.44
CA LEU A 288 -10.13 -5.14 18.79
C LEU A 288 -10.45 -5.64 17.39
N ARG A 289 -11.68 -5.44 16.88
CA ARG A 289 -12.04 -5.90 15.54
C ARG A 289 -11.04 -5.35 14.50
N GLY A 290 -10.57 -6.24 13.62
CA GLY A 290 -9.62 -5.90 12.56
C GLY A 290 -8.18 -5.72 13.04
N SER A 291 -7.90 -5.87 14.35
CA SER A 291 -6.55 -5.83 14.86
C SER A 291 -5.82 -7.15 14.72
N PHE A 292 -4.49 -7.08 14.62
CA PHE A 292 -3.58 -8.20 14.81
C PHE A 292 -3.01 -8.10 16.22
N ASN A 293 -3.34 -9.07 17.07
CA ASN A 293 -2.96 -9.05 18.48
C ASN A 293 -2.59 -10.45 18.99
N LYS A 294 -1.77 -10.48 20.02
CA LYS A 294 -1.26 -11.74 20.56
C LYS A 294 -2.33 -12.53 21.30
N GLN A 295 -3.28 -11.86 21.94
CA GLN A 295 -4.35 -12.54 22.67
C GLN A 295 -5.21 -13.39 21.70
N THR A 296 -5.53 -12.86 20.54
CA THR A 296 -6.30 -13.59 19.51
C THR A 296 -5.46 -14.74 18.93
N LEU A 297 -4.16 -14.52 18.68
CA LEU A 297 -3.25 -15.57 18.22
C LEU A 297 -3.13 -16.71 19.23
N ASP A 298 -2.95 -16.41 20.52
CA ASP A 298 -2.81 -17.41 21.58
C ASP A 298 -4.08 -18.25 21.74
N LYS A 299 -5.25 -17.64 21.53
CA LYS A 299 -6.54 -18.34 21.56
C LYS A 299 -6.71 -19.28 20.37
N ASN A 300 -6.32 -18.85 19.17
CA ASN A 300 -6.57 -19.58 17.93
C ASN A 300 -5.43 -20.53 17.54
N GLY A 301 -4.24 -20.34 18.12
CA GLY A 301 -2.99 -20.96 17.69
C GLY A 301 -2.51 -20.44 16.32
N PRO A 302 -1.27 -20.80 15.92
CA PRO A 302 -0.71 -20.32 14.66
C PRO A 302 -1.52 -20.82 13.45
N GLY A 303 -1.72 -19.90 12.48
CA GLY A 303 -2.47 -20.14 11.26
C GLY A 303 -1.62 -20.09 9.99
N ARG A 304 -2.26 -19.69 8.89
CA ARG A 304 -1.55 -19.38 7.65
C ARG A 304 -0.74 -18.10 7.86
N GLN A 305 0.54 -18.15 7.49
CA GLN A 305 1.49 -17.06 7.66
C GLN A 305 2.08 -16.62 6.32
N GLY A 306 2.59 -15.39 6.27
CA GLY A 306 3.32 -14.87 5.12
C GLY A 306 3.84 -13.46 5.39
N GLY A 307 4.89 -13.07 4.67
CA GLY A 307 5.35 -11.68 4.65
C GLY A 307 4.31 -10.77 4.03
N HIS A 308 4.16 -9.57 4.58
CA HIS A 308 3.21 -8.58 4.10
C HIS A 308 3.82 -7.18 4.15
N MET A 309 3.48 -6.36 3.18
CA MET A 309 3.96 -4.99 3.08
C MET A 309 2.77 -4.05 2.98
N THR A 310 2.79 -2.99 3.78
CA THR A 310 1.71 -2.00 3.90
C THR A 310 2.29 -0.60 4.14
N VAL A 311 1.43 0.42 4.21
CA VAL A 311 1.84 1.78 4.58
C VAL A 311 1.31 2.11 5.97
N MET A 312 2.15 2.74 6.78
CA MET A 312 1.74 3.28 8.10
C MET A 312 0.81 4.47 7.90
N GLU A 313 -0.18 4.55 8.77
CA GLU A 313 -1.16 5.64 8.78
C GLU A 313 -1.13 6.41 10.09
N ASP A 314 -1.26 5.70 11.22
CA ASP A 314 -1.44 6.31 12.53
C ASP A 314 -0.94 5.37 13.64
N TYR A 315 -1.03 5.79 14.91
CA TYR A 315 -0.70 4.96 16.04
C TYR A 315 -1.44 5.39 17.31
N GLU A 316 -1.56 4.48 18.26
CA GLU A 316 -2.05 4.76 19.60
C GLU A 316 -0.91 4.65 20.61
N VAL A 317 -0.81 5.61 21.54
CA VAL A 317 0.27 5.68 22.52
C VAL A 317 -0.23 6.06 23.91
N VAL A 318 0.35 5.44 24.95
CA VAL A 318 0.16 5.85 26.33
C VAL A 318 1.36 6.67 26.78
N THR A 319 1.10 7.89 27.22
CA THR A 319 2.09 8.81 27.76
C THR A 319 1.94 8.93 29.27
N LYS A 320 3.01 9.29 29.97
CA LYS A 320 2.99 9.47 31.42
C LYS A 320 2.15 10.69 31.84
N ASP A 321 2.26 11.78 31.08
CA ASP A 321 1.71 13.08 31.47
C ASP A 321 0.32 13.35 30.94
N TYR A 322 -0.05 12.74 29.81
CA TYR A 322 -1.33 12.95 29.13
C TYR A 322 -2.21 11.69 29.06
N GLY A 323 -1.72 10.55 29.59
CA GLY A 323 -2.44 9.28 29.49
C GLY A 323 -2.47 8.75 28.06
N LEU A 324 -3.64 8.21 27.66
CA LEU A 324 -3.86 7.66 26.33
C LEU A 324 -4.03 8.80 25.32
N LEU A 325 -3.23 8.80 24.28
CA LEU A 325 -3.46 9.52 23.03
C LEU A 325 -3.93 8.48 22.00
N ALA A 326 -5.23 8.51 21.74
CA ALA A 326 -5.86 7.51 20.90
C ALA A 326 -5.58 7.79 19.42
N ALA A 327 -5.39 6.73 18.64
CA ALA A 327 -5.39 6.82 17.19
C ALA A 327 -6.71 7.44 16.71
N GLY A 328 -6.65 8.30 15.72
CA GLY A 328 -7.79 9.09 15.29
C GLY A 328 -7.96 10.41 16.04
N THR A 329 -7.04 10.80 16.91
CA THR A 329 -7.10 12.09 17.63
C THR A 329 -6.35 13.15 16.84
N THR A 330 -7.04 14.21 16.45
CA THR A 330 -6.42 15.36 15.78
C THR A 330 -5.56 16.16 16.74
N LEU A 331 -4.26 16.27 16.50
CA LEU A 331 -3.32 17.12 17.23
C LEU A 331 -2.64 18.11 16.27
N ASP A 332 -2.82 19.39 16.50
CA ASP A 332 -2.19 20.43 15.70
C ASP A 332 -0.81 20.78 16.27
N PRO A 333 0.30 20.51 15.56
CA PRO A 333 1.64 20.85 16.04
C PRO A 333 1.87 22.37 16.19
N ALA A 334 1.04 23.22 15.56
CA ALA A 334 1.08 24.66 15.76
C ALA A 334 0.38 25.11 17.07
N ASN A 335 -0.46 24.25 17.65
CA ASN A 335 -1.05 24.47 18.97
C ASN A 335 -0.05 24.08 20.06
N PRO A 336 0.34 24.99 20.99
CA PRO A 336 1.34 24.70 22.02
C PRO A 336 0.99 23.53 22.94
N GLU A 337 -0.29 23.28 23.23
CA GLU A 337 -0.70 22.15 24.09
C GLU A 337 -0.67 20.81 23.32
N ASP A 338 -1.02 20.80 22.05
CA ASP A 338 -0.95 19.61 21.22
C ASP A 338 0.51 19.28 20.88
N ALA A 339 1.35 20.29 20.63
CA ALA A 339 2.80 20.09 20.46
C ALA A 339 3.44 19.39 21.68
N LYS A 340 3.02 19.72 22.92
CA LYS A 340 3.47 19.03 24.12
C LYS A 340 3.04 17.57 24.17
N LYS A 341 1.82 17.27 23.73
CA LYS A 341 1.33 15.87 23.64
C LYS A 341 2.15 15.07 22.61
N LEU A 342 2.41 15.67 21.43
CA LEU A 342 3.27 15.06 20.41
C LEU A 342 4.70 14.83 20.93
N GLU A 343 5.28 15.79 21.65
CA GLU A 343 6.58 15.61 22.31
C GLU A 343 6.53 14.49 23.35
N ALA A 344 5.48 14.45 24.19
CA ALA A 344 5.30 13.41 25.18
C ALA A 344 5.19 12.01 24.55
N ALA A 345 4.52 11.88 23.39
CA ALA A 345 4.45 10.65 22.63
C ALA A 345 5.82 10.11 22.20
N LEU A 346 6.80 11.00 21.99
CA LEU A 346 8.18 10.65 21.59
C LEU A 346 9.11 10.32 22.78
N LEU A 347 8.66 10.44 24.03
CA LEU A 347 9.50 10.12 25.19
C LEU A 347 9.83 8.62 25.25
N PRO A 348 11.03 8.24 25.72
CA PRO A 348 11.39 6.83 25.92
C PRO A 348 10.42 6.08 26.83
N SER A 349 9.76 6.79 27.76
CA SER A 349 8.80 6.23 28.71
C SER A 349 7.38 6.02 28.14
N SER A 350 7.11 6.50 26.93
CA SER A 350 5.80 6.34 26.31
C SER A 350 5.70 5.00 25.60
N GLU A 351 4.55 4.38 25.66
CA GLU A 351 4.30 3.01 25.19
C GLU A 351 3.32 3.02 24.01
N ILE A 352 3.79 2.63 22.83
CA ILE A 352 2.93 2.40 21.67
C ILE A 352 2.05 1.18 21.95
N LYS A 353 0.75 1.33 21.73
CA LYS A 353 -0.21 0.22 21.84
C LYS A 353 -0.32 -0.54 20.53
N PHE A 354 -0.52 0.19 19.45
CA PHE A 354 -0.58 -0.36 18.10
C PHE A 354 -0.14 0.67 17.07
N TRP A 355 0.19 0.17 15.89
CA TRP A 355 0.34 0.91 14.65
C TRP A 355 -0.88 0.67 13.77
N ARG A 356 -1.52 1.72 13.27
CA ARG A 356 -2.55 1.61 12.24
C ARG A 356 -1.92 1.64 10.87
N ILE A 357 -2.34 0.72 10.02
CA ILE A 357 -1.85 0.60 8.65
C ILE A 357 -2.98 0.72 7.64
N LYS A 358 -2.72 1.37 6.51
CA LYS A 358 -3.49 1.25 5.28
C LYS A 358 -3.13 -0.07 4.62
N ASN A 359 -4.10 -0.98 4.46
CA ASN A 359 -3.87 -2.31 3.92
C ASN A 359 -4.37 -2.41 2.47
N SER A 360 -3.88 -3.41 1.75
CA SER A 360 -4.27 -3.72 0.38
C SER A 360 -5.22 -4.92 0.28
N TRP A 361 -6.17 -5.03 1.23
CA TRP A 361 -7.18 -6.10 1.20
C TRP A 361 -8.59 -5.61 0.89
N GLY A 362 -8.73 -4.35 0.48
CA GLY A 362 -9.99 -3.70 0.19
C GLY A 362 -10.67 -3.12 1.43
N ALA A 363 -11.52 -2.12 1.21
CA ALA A 363 -12.25 -1.44 2.27
C ALA A 363 -13.31 -2.35 2.89
N PHE A 364 -13.97 -3.18 2.07
CA PHE A 364 -15.08 -4.02 2.51
C PHE A 364 -14.87 -5.48 2.09
N ARG A 365 -14.59 -6.34 3.07
CA ARG A 365 -14.47 -7.79 2.87
C ARG A 365 -15.15 -8.56 3.99
N ASP A 366 -15.92 -9.58 3.62
CA ASP A 366 -16.60 -10.45 4.59
C ASP A 366 -15.60 -11.32 5.37
N ASP A 367 -14.49 -11.70 4.73
CA ASP A 367 -13.45 -12.58 5.29
C ASP A 367 -12.29 -11.83 5.96
N ARG A 368 -12.35 -10.49 6.02
CA ARG A 368 -11.36 -9.62 6.67
C ARG A 368 -12.06 -8.50 7.40
N SER A 369 -11.87 -8.43 8.69
CA SER A 369 -12.38 -7.34 9.50
C SER A 369 -11.41 -6.17 9.48
N SER A 370 -11.92 -4.97 9.27
CA SER A 370 -11.14 -3.73 9.40
C SER A 370 -11.29 -3.12 10.80
N ALA A 371 -10.37 -2.23 11.17
CA ALA A 371 -10.49 -1.42 12.37
C ALA A 371 -11.83 -0.66 12.40
N PRO A 372 -12.47 -0.53 13.56
CA PRO A 372 -13.77 0.15 13.66
C PRO A 372 -13.69 1.59 13.15
N GLY A 373 -14.57 1.94 12.20
CA GLY A 373 -14.60 3.27 11.58
C GLY A 373 -13.59 3.49 10.45
N PHE A 374 -12.68 2.53 10.21
CA PHE A 374 -11.60 2.65 9.22
C PHE A 374 -11.62 1.46 8.24
N PRO A 375 -12.50 1.46 7.23
CA PRO A 375 -12.58 0.38 6.24
C PRO A 375 -11.26 0.18 5.52
N GLY A 376 -10.72 -1.06 5.53
CA GLY A 376 -9.45 -1.41 4.89
C GLY A 376 -8.20 -1.12 5.72
N TYR A 377 -8.35 -0.54 6.92
CA TYR A 377 -7.25 -0.31 7.86
C TYR A 377 -7.21 -1.37 8.95
N HIS A 378 -6.02 -1.65 9.47
CA HIS A 378 -5.81 -2.63 10.52
C HIS A 378 -4.87 -2.09 11.61
N ASP A 379 -5.12 -2.49 12.85
CA ASP A 379 -4.32 -2.10 13.99
C ASP A 379 -3.35 -3.25 14.36
N LEU A 380 -2.06 -2.99 14.25
CA LEU A 380 -0.99 -3.94 14.58
C LEU A 380 -0.54 -3.72 16.02
N TYR A 381 -1.07 -4.50 16.95
CA TYR A 381 -0.76 -4.38 18.38
C TYR A 381 0.69 -4.75 18.67
N MET A 382 1.33 -4.00 19.57
CA MET A 382 2.75 -4.19 19.90
C MET A 382 3.03 -5.50 20.64
N ASP A 383 2.05 -6.10 21.31
CA ASP A 383 2.18 -7.44 21.89
C ASP A 383 2.35 -8.53 20.82
N TYR A 384 1.72 -8.35 19.65
CA TYR A 384 1.93 -9.18 18.47
C TYR A 384 3.23 -8.80 17.73
N MET A 385 3.42 -7.52 17.41
CA MET A 385 4.54 -7.03 16.60
C MET A 385 5.91 -7.26 17.25
N ASN A 386 5.99 -7.17 18.57
CA ASN A 386 7.22 -7.44 19.32
C ASN A 386 7.57 -8.94 19.43
N GLY A 387 6.66 -9.82 19.07
CA GLY A 387 6.89 -11.26 19.08
C GLY A 387 7.51 -11.83 20.36
N PRO A 388 8.14 -13.00 20.26
CA PRO A 388 8.13 -13.87 19.09
C PRO A 388 6.81 -14.60 18.90
N ILE A 389 6.47 -14.88 17.64
CA ILE A 389 5.38 -15.80 17.30
C ILE A 389 5.94 -17.12 16.76
N THR A 390 5.16 -18.20 16.86
CA THR A 390 5.56 -19.49 16.29
C THR A 390 5.60 -19.40 14.76
N TRP A 391 6.72 -19.76 14.14
CA TRP A 391 6.88 -19.79 12.70
C TRP A 391 6.36 -21.10 12.10
N CYS A 392 5.35 -21.00 11.26
CA CYS A 392 4.73 -22.12 10.57
C CYS A 392 4.77 -21.85 9.05
N PRO A 393 5.83 -22.28 8.34
CA PRO A 393 5.92 -22.08 6.91
C PRO A 393 4.72 -22.72 6.20
N SER A 394 4.12 -22.01 5.28
CA SER A 394 2.97 -22.44 4.49
C SER A 394 3.39 -23.63 3.63
N VAL A 395 2.89 -24.82 3.95
CA VAL A 395 2.84 -25.92 3.00
C VAL A 395 1.41 -25.97 2.49
N GLU A 396 1.24 -25.91 1.18
CA GLU A 396 -0.06 -25.93 0.53
C GLU A 396 -0.88 -27.11 1.08
N GLY A 397 -2.02 -26.81 1.73
CA GLY A 397 -2.98 -27.81 2.21
C GLY A 397 -2.79 -28.34 3.64
N ALA A 398 -1.74 -28.02 4.40
CA ALA A 398 -1.51 -28.56 5.74
C ALA A 398 -1.62 -27.51 6.86
N LYS A 399 -2.78 -27.38 7.44
CA LYS A 399 -2.96 -26.81 8.79
C LYS A 399 -2.53 -27.86 9.84
N THR A 400 -1.25 -28.07 10.04
CA THR A 400 -0.81 -28.93 11.13
C THR A 400 0.34 -28.26 11.88
N SER A 401 0.20 -28.24 13.20
CA SER A 401 1.26 -27.84 14.15
C SER A 401 2.59 -28.59 13.95
N SER A 402 2.59 -29.68 13.19
CA SER A 402 3.78 -30.48 12.87
C SER A 402 4.78 -29.78 11.93
N ASN A 403 4.39 -28.72 11.23
CA ASN A 403 5.26 -27.97 10.31
C ASN A 403 5.81 -26.68 10.91
N CYS A 404 5.43 -26.34 12.14
CA CYS A 404 5.95 -25.16 12.81
C CYS A 404 7.40 -25.36 13.23
N ARG A 405 8.28 -24.40 12.95
CA ARG A 405 9.72 -24.47 13.21
C ARG A 405 10.21 -23.18 13.84
N GLY A 406 10.56 -23.24 15.14
CA GLY A 406 11.11 -22.08 15.82
C GLY A 406 10.13 -20.92 15.96
N THR A 407 10.68 -19.72 16.04
CA THR A 407 9.92 -18.48 16.23
C THR A 407 10.44 -17.40 15.30
N THR A 408 9.58 -16.38 15.03
CA THR A 408 9.94 -15.17 14.30
C THR A 408 9.34 -13.95 14.99
N ASP A 409 9.99 -12.79 14.84
CA ASP A 409 9.42 -11.50 15.23
C ASP A 409 8.56 -10.99 14.07
N PRO A 410 7.30 -10.64 14.29
CA PRO A 410 6.42 -10.16 13.22
C PRO A 410 6.86 -8.84 12.61
N PHE A 411 7.40 -7.90 13.36
CA PHE A 411 7.91 -6.65 12.81
C PHE A 411 9.27 -6.90 12.14
N GLU A 412 9.36 -6.65 10.82
CA GLU A 412 10.60 -6.90 10.08
C GLU A 412 11.39 -5.61 9.83
N ASN A 413 10.84 -4.69 9.08
CA ASN A 413 11.52 -3.44 8.74
C ASN A 413 10.54 -2.32 8.33
N ILE A 414 11.09 -1.11 8.18
CA ILE A 414 10.41 0.07 7.64
C ILE A 414 11.30 0.77 6.62
N VAL A 415 10.69 1.57 5.75
CA VAL A 415 11.40 2.40 4.76
C VAL A 415 11.22 3.87 5.13
N LEU A 416 12.30 4.51 5.57
CA LEU A 416 12.32 5.87 6.11
C LEU A 416 12.98 6.88 5.15
N PRO A 417 12.54 8.15 5.17
CA PRO A 417 13.24 9.23 4.49
C PRO A 417 14.59 9.55 5.18
N PRO A 418 15.43 10.41 4.56
CA PRO A 418 16.74 10.76 5.12
C PRO A 418 16.66 11.40 6.52
N GLY A 419 17.55 10.97 7.42
CA GLY A 419 17.74 11.55 8.75
C GLY A 419 16.78 11.06 9.85
N TYR A 420 15.92 10.11 9.53
CA TYR A 420 15.03 9.47 10.49
C TYR A 420 15.54 8.13 11.00
#